data_e0cc357de1cc2331a94759cd7657a39a
#
_entry.id   e0cc357de1cc2331a94759cd7657a39a
#
_cell.length_a   1.000
_cell.length_b   1.000
_cell.length_c   1.000
_cell.angle_alpha   90.00
_cell.angle_beta   90.00
_cell.angle_gamma   90.00
#
_symmetry.space_group_name_H-M   'P 1'
#
loop_
_entity.id
_entity.type
_entity.pdbx_description
1 polymer ?
#
loop_
_entity_poly.entity_id
_entity_poly.type
_entity_poly.pdbx_seq_one_letter_code
_entity_poly.pdbx_strand_id
1 'polypeptide(L)'
;MAIKGSLKEASLPDVLQLLALGQKTGCLSIADRSNFGYIYFEKGRICYASIVNRRDRLGDILVKHSKITQGQLEAAVHRQTKEHGKKLGEVLVGMGVITQADLERYMRVQIEESVYYLFTWTQGTFNFEADVRPERQDFLVSINPESLLLEIGRAHV
;
A
#
# COMPACT_ATOMS: atom_id res chain seq x y z
N MET A 1 -3.96 21.79 -4.96
CA MET A 1 -4.39 22.04 -3.58
C MET A 1 -3.67 21.07 -2.65
N ALA A 2 -3.06 21.57 -1.60
CA ALA A 2 -2.37 20.74 -0.60
C ALA A 2 -3.18 20.77 0.71
N ILE A 3 -3.31 19.61 1.34
CA ILE A 3 -3.95 19.47 2.63
C ILE A 3 -2.87 19.00 3.61
N LYS A 4 -2.59 19.80 4.62
CA LYS A 4 -1.55 19.52 5.61
C LYS A 4 -2.11 19.59 7.02
N GLY A 5 -1.55 18.83 7.92
CA GLY A 5 -1.94 18.89 9.32
C GLY A 5 -1.15 17.99 10.22
N SER A 6 -1.60 17.94 11.47
CA SER A 6 -1.05 17.09 12.51
C SER A 6 -2.01 15.94 12.78
N LEU A 7 -1.46 14.74 12.95
CA LEU A 7 -2.27 13.56 13.31
C LEU A 7 -2.92 13.68 14.69
N LYS A 8 -2.43 14.59 15.54
CA LYS A 8 -3.08 14.88 16.82
C LYS A 8 -4.39 15.66 16.66
N GLU A 9 -4.48 16.48 15.60
CA GLU A 9 -5.66 17.30 15.35
C GLU A 9 -6.66 16.60 14.45
N ALA A 10 -6.17 15.83 13.49
CA ALA A 10 -7.01 15.06 12.57
C ALA A 10 -6.42 13.67 12.43
N SER A 11 -7.18 12.65 12.84
CA SER A 11 -6.70 11.27 12.75
C SER A 11 -6.57 10.83 11.29
N LEU A 12 -5.72 9.83 11.04
CA LEU A 12 -5.56 9.31 9.69
C LEU A 12 -6.89 8.78 9.12
N PRO A 13 -7.73 8.04 9.87
CA PRO A 13 -9.05 7.66 9.36
C PRO A 13 -9.89 8.84 8.89
N ASP A 14 -9.88 9.96 9.63
CA ASP A 14 -10.63 11.15 9.25
C ASP A 14 -10.11 11.75 7.95
N VAL A 15 -8.78 11.79 7.78
CA VAL A 15 -8.15 12.30 6.56
C VAL A 15 -8.50 11.41 5.36
N LEU A 16 -8.46 10.09 5.53
CA LEU A 16 -8.82 9.15 4.47
C LEU A 16 -10.28 9.35 4.04
N GLN A 17 -11.17 9.54 4.99
CA GLN A 17 -12.59 9.74 4.72
C GLN A 17 -12.81 11.05 3.95
N LEU A 18 -12.10 12.11 4.33
CA LEU A 18 -12.17 13.38 3.64
C LEU A 18 -11.73 13.25 2.17
N LEU A 19 -10.63 12.54 1.94
CA LEU A 19 -10.11 12.33 0.58
C LEU A 19 -11.04 11.44 -0.26
N ALA A 20 -11.67 10.44 0.38
CA ALA A 20 -12.63 9.56 -0.29
C ALA A 20 -13.89 10.35 -0.71
N LEU A 21 -14.44 11.13 0.21
CA LEU A 21 -15.64 11.95 -0.06
C LEU A 21 -15.38 12.99 -1.14
N GLY A 22 -14.19 13.58 -1.14
CA GLY A 22 -13.80 14.56 -2.13
C GLY A 22 -13.36 13.96 -3.47
N GLN A 23 -13.34 12.63 -3.58
CA GLN A 23 -12.87 11.91 -4.77
C GLN A 23 -11.51 12.40 -5.25
N LYS A 24 -10.59 12.59 -4.31
CA LYS A 24 -9.27 13.16 -4.58
C LYS A 24 -8.34 12.15 -5.24
N THR A 25 -7.48 12.66 -6.11
CA THR A 25 -6.39 11.91 -6.74
C THR A 25 -5.08 12.56 -6.31
N GLY A 26 -4.16 11.77 -5.81
CA GLY A 26 -2.86 12.29 -5.37
C GLY A 26 -2.19 11.40 -4.36
N CYS A 27 -1.18 11.93 -3.68
CA CYS A 27 -0.37 11.23 -2.71
C CYS A 27 -0.52 11.84 -1.32
N LEU A 28 -0.90 11.01 -0.36
CA LEU A 28 -0.90 11.37 1.06
C LEU A 28 0.38 10.86 1.69
N SER A 29 1.22 11.77 2.14
CA SER A 29 2.47 11.45 2.85
C SER A 29 2.24 11.59 4.34
N ILE A 30 2.73 10.63 5.12
CA ILE A 30 2.61 10.62 6.58
C ILE A 30 4.02 10.49 7.16
N ALA A 31 4.36 11.35 8.12
CA ALA A 31 5.66 11.34 8.76
C ALA A 31 5.49 11.34 10.27
N ASP A 32 6.20 10.45 10.96
CA ASP A 32 6.30 10.40 12.41
C ASP A 32 7.77 10.17 12.77
N ARG A 33 8.45 11.26 13.14
CA ARG A 33 9.89 11.27 13.41
C ARG A 33 10.67 10.86 12.16
N SER A 34 11.40 9.74 12.19
CA SER A 34 12.14 9.22 11.05
C SER A 34 11.35 8.20 10.23
N ASN A 35 10.09 7.97 10.58
CA ASN A 35 9.22 7.02 9.88
C ASN A 35 8.37 7.75 8.85
N PHE A 36 8.28 7.19 7.64
CA PHE A 36 7.53 7.77 6.54
C PHE A 36 6.65 6.72 5.88
N GLY A 37 5.46 7.14 5.49
CA GLY A 37 4.55 6.30 4.73
C GLY A 37 3.82 7.10 3.67
N TYR A 38 3.30 6.40 2.67
CA TYR A 38 2.60 7.01 1.53
C TYR A 38 1.36 6.21 1.21
N ILE A 39 0.28 6.93 0.92
CA ILE A 39 -0.96 6.33 0.42
C ILE A 39 -1.34 7.08 -0.85
N TYR A 40 -1.46 6.36 -1.96
CA TYR A 40 -1.84 6.93 -3.25
C TYR A 40 -3.32 6.71 -3.50
N PHE A 41 -3.99 7.79 -3.93
CA PHE A 41 -5.42 7.80 -4.21
C PHE A 41 -5.67 8.04 -5.69
N GLU A 42 -6.67 7.35 -6.23
CA GLU A 42 -7.23 7.59 -7.55
C GLU A 42 -8.72 7.76 -7.39
N LYS A 43 -9.21 8.98 -7.60
CA LYS A 43 -10.63 9.34 -7.47
C LYS A 43 -11.23 8.91 -6.11
N GLY A 44 -10.46 9.14 -5.05
CA GLY A 44 -10.88 8.83 -3.69
C GLY A 44 -10.69 7.38 -3.26
N ARG A 45 -10.16 6.53 -4.12
CA ARG A 45 -9.91 5.12 -3.80
C ARG A 45 -8.41 4.89 -3.64
N ILE A 46 -8.04 4.01 -2.73
CA ILE A 46 -6.64 3.70 -2.49
C ILE A 46 -6.15 2.73 -3.55
N CYS A 47 -5.10 3.12 -4.28
CA CYS A 47 -4.53 2.27 -5.32
C CYS A 47 -3.12 1.77 -4.98
N TYR A 48 -2.46 2.37 -3.99
CA TYR A 48 -1.17 1.90 -3.51
C TYR A 48 -0.89 2.49 -2.14
N ALA A 49 -0.09 1.77 -1.33
CA ALA A 49 0.42 2.28 -0.06
C ALA A 49 1.73 1.59 0.25
N SER A 50 2.64 2.31 0.89
CA SER A 50 3.90 1.73 1.34
C SER A 50 4.45 2.48 2.54
N ILE A 51 5.29 1.80 3.31
CA ILE A 51 5.99 2.37 4.45
C ILE A 51 7.47 2.24 4.17
N VAL A 52 8.18 3.37 4.19
CA VAL A 52 9.61 3.41 3.91
C VAL A 52 10.37 2.59 4.97
N ASN A 53 11.28 1.76 4.53
CA ASN A 53 12.14 0.90 5.37
C ASN A 53 11.40 -0.24 6.09
N ARG A 54 10.14 -0.50 5.79
CA ARG A 54 9.45 -1.66 6.32
C ARG A 54 9.61 -2.85 5.39
N ARG A 55 9.79 -4.05 5.97
CA ARG A 55 10.11 -5.27 5.23
C ARG A 55 8.91 -6.10 4.78
N ASP A 56 7.68 -5.67 5.04
CA ASP A 56 6.49 -6.41 4.62
C ASP A 56 6.19 -6.19 3.14
N ARG A 57 7.12 -6.64 2.31
CA ARG A 57 6.99 -6.58 0.86
C ARG A 57 6.14 -7.75 0.35
N LEU A 58 5.66 -7.63 -0.86
CA LEU A 58 4.83 -8.66 -1.50
C LEU A 58 5.43 -10.06 -1.39
N GLY A 59 6.73 -10.21 -1.65
CA GLY A 59 7.41 -11.50 -1.55
C GLY A 59 7.33 -12.11 -0.17
N ASP A 60 7.55 -11.30 0.86
CA ASP A 60 7.48 -11.77 2.25
C ASP A 60 6.06 -12.19 2.63
N ILE A 61 5.06 -11.46 2.18
CA ILE A 61 3.66 -11.79 2.42
C ILE A 61 3.29 -13.11 1.75
N LEU A 62 3.73 -13.33 0.52
CA LEU A 62 3.48 -14.57 -0.21
C LEU A 62 4.11 -15.79 0.49
N VAL A 63 5.33 -15.65 1.00
CA VAL A 63 5.99 -16.71 1.77
C VAL A 63 5.23 -16.96 3.07
N LYS A 64 4.87 -15.92 3.79
CA LYS A 64 4.12 -16.01 5.04
C LYS A 64 2.79 -16.76 4.87
N HIS A 65 2.11 -16.55 3.76
CA HIS A 65 0.84 -17.21 3.45
C HIS A 65 1.02 -18.54 2.71
N SER A 66 2.25 -19.03 2.62
CA SER A 66 2.59 -20.31 1.98
C SER A 66 2.20 -20.40 0.50
N LYS A 67 2.13 -19.25 -0.18
CA LYS A 67 1.85 -19.23 -1.62
C LYS A 67 3.09 -19.51 -2.45
N ILE A 68 4.26 -19.16 -1.93
CA ILE A 68 5.55 -19.49 -2.51
C ILE A 68 6.49 -19.94 -1.41
N THR A 69 7.55 -20.63 -1.78
CA THR A 69 8.63 -21.00 -0.84
C THR A 69 9.68 -19.90 -0.83
N GLN A 70 10.52 -19.91 0.21
CA GLN A 70 11.65 -18.98 0.28
C GLN A 70 12.59 -19.16 -0.91
N GLY A 71 12.83 -20.40 -1.34
CA GLY A 71 13.65 -20.69 -2.52
C GLY A 71 13.08 -20.11 -3.80
N GLN A 72 11.76 -20.19 -3.98
CA GLN A 72 11.07 -19.60 -5.13
C GLN A 72 11.18 -18.07 -5.12
N LEU A 73 11.08 -17.46 -3.95
CA LEU A 73 11.25 -16.01 -3.80
C LEU A 73 12.67 -15.60 -4.20
N GLU A 74 13.69 -16.31 -3.69
CA GLU A 74 15.08 -16.02 -4.02
C GLU A 74 15.36 -16.18 -5.52
N ALA A 75 14.81 -17.21 -6.13
CA ALA A 75 14.93 -17.41 -7.57
C ALA A 75 14.30 -16.27 -8.37
N ALA A 76 13.13 -15.81 -7.94
CA ALA A 76 12.43 -14.70 -8.59
C ALA A 76 13.19 -13.39 -8.45
N VAL A 77 13.74 -13.10 -7.27
CA VAL A 77 14.55 -11.91 -7.02
C VAL A 77 15.80 -11.93 -7.90
N HIS A 78 16.47 -13.08 -7.99
CA HIS A 78 17.64 -13.25 -8.85
C HIS A 78 17.29 -13.00 -10.32
N ARG A 79 16.17 -13.55 -10.78
CA ARG A 79 15.69 -13.35 -12.15
C ARG A 79 15.35 -11.89 -12.41
N GLN A 80 14.75 -11.21 -11.43
CA GLN A 80 14.40 -9.80 -11.54
C GLN A 80 15.64 -8.91 -11.78
N THR A 81 16.78 -9.26 -11.21
CA THR A 81 18.02 -8.50 -11.42
C THR A 81 18.49 -8.55 -12.86
N LYS A 82 18.13 -9.60 -13.59
CA LYS A 82 18.50 -9.79 -15.01
C LYS A 82 17.47 -9.20 -15.97
N GLU A 83 16.23 -9.06 -15.53
CA GLU A 83 15.12 -8.54 -16.33
C GLU A 83 14.79 -7.13 -15.88
N HIS A 84 15.44 -6.14 -16.50
CA HIS A 84 15.23 -4.75 -16.14
C HIS A 84 13.80 -4.28 -16.39
N GLY A 85 13.24 -3.54 -15.46
CA GLY A 85 11.92 -2.94 -15.59
C GLY A 85 10.75 -3.82 -15.16
N LYS A 86 10.98 -5.09 -14.82
CA LYS A 86 9.91 -5.97 -14.34
C LYS A 86 9.78 -5.91 -12.83
N LYS A 87 8.54 -5.91 -12.37
CA LYS A 87 8.23 -5.99 -10.93
C LYS A 87 8.28 -7.45 -10.49
N LEU A 88 8.56 -7.67 -9.21
CA LEU A 88 8.66 -9.02 -8.64
C LEU A 88 7.40 -9.85 -8.90
N GLY A 89 6.22 -9.25 -8.75
CA GLY A 89 4.96 -9.95 -9.01
C GLY A 89 4.85 -10.45 -10.43
N GLU A 90 5.25 -9.65 -11.40
CA GLU A 90 5.26 -10.03 -12.81
C GLU A 90 6.20 -11.22 -13.07
N VAL A 91 7.36 -11.21 -12.42
CA VAL A 91 8.34 -12.29 -12.54
C VAL A 91 7.76 -13.59 -11.97
N LEU A 92 7.13 -13.53 -10.79
CA LEU A 92 6.52 -14.70 -10.15
C LEU A 92 5.39 -15.29 -11.00
N VAL A 93 4.56 -14.45 -11.60
CA VAL A 93 3.50 -14.92 -12.51
C VAL A 93 4.12 -15.56 -13.74
N GLY A 94 5.15 -14.92 -14.32
CA GLY A 94 5.85 -15.44 -15.49
C GLY A 94 6.53 -16.78 -15.23
N MET A 95 7.00 -17.02 -14.01
CA MET A 95 7.57 -18.31 -13.60
C MET A 95 6.50 -19.38 -13.32
N GLY A 96 5.23 -19.02 -13.35
CA GLY A 96 4.13 -19.94 -13.07
C GLY A 96 3.99 -20.31 -11.60
N VAL A 97 4.63 -19.58 -10.70
CA VAL A 97 4.61 -19.85 -9.26
C VAL A 97 3.32 -19.38 -8.61
N ILE A 98 2.79 -18.25 -9.11
CA ILE A 98 1.49 -17.71 -8.70
C ILE A 98 0.68 -17.33 -9.93
N THR A 99 -0.63 -17.21 -9.76
CA THR A 99 -1.52 -16.73 -10.82
C THR A 99 -1.64 -15.21 -10.75
N GLN A 100 -2.18 -14.61 -11.82
CA GLN A 100 -2.49 -13.18 -11.83
C GLN A 100 -3.51 -12.83 -10.73
N ALA A 101 -4.48 -13.71 -10.49
CA ALA A 101 -5.47 -13.52 -9.42
C ALA A 101 -4.81 -13.52 -8.04
N ASP A 102 -3.84 -14.41 -7.82
CA ASP A 102 -3.06 -14.41 -6.57
C ASP A 102 -2.27 -13.11 -6.41
N LEU A 103 -1.66 -12.62 -7.49
CA LEU A 103 -0.90 -11.37 -7.45
C LEU A 103 -1.79 -10.21 -7.01
N GLU A 104 -2.96 -10.06 -7.61
CA GLU A 104 -3.89 -8.99 -7.26
C GLU A 104 -4.35 -9.10 -5.80
N ARG A 105 -4.67 -10.32 -5.37
CA ARG A 105 -5.13 -10.59 -4.01
C ARG A 105 -4.08 -10.21 -2.97
N TYR A 106 -2.84 -10.63 -3.15
CA TYR A 106 -1.79 -10.39 -2.17
C TYR A 106 -1.21 -8.98 -2.25
N MET A 107 -1.28 -8.31 -3.39
CA MET A 107 -1.01 -6.88 -3.46
C MET A 107 -2.03 -6.09 -2.64
N ARG A 108 -3.30 -6.49 -2.70
CA ARG A 108 -4.33 -5.89 -1.87
C ARG A 108 -4.04 -6.09 -0.39
N VAL A 109 -3.63 -7.30 0.01
CA VAL A 109 -3.23 -7.60 1.39
C VAL A 109 -2.08 -6.69 1.82
N GLN A 110 -1.07 -6.54 0.98
CA GLN A 110 0.08 -5.67 1.26
C GLN A 110 -0.35 -4.23 1.52
N ILE A 111 -1.20 -3.70 0.66
CA ILE A 111 -1.70 -2.33 0.77
C ILE A 111 -2.52 -2.17 2.04
N GLU A 112 -3.43 -3.09 2.31
CA GLU A 112 -4.26 -3.04 3.52
C GLU A 112 -3.43 -3.10 4.79
N GLU A 113 -2.44 -4.00 4.86
CA GLU A 113 -1.54 -4.09 6.02
C GLU A 113 -0.75 -2.80 6.22
N SER A 114 -0.27 -2.18 5.14
CA SER A 114 0.44 -0.90 5.22
C SER A 114 -0.45 0.20 5.78
N VAL A 115 -1.69 0.29 5.30
CA VAL A 115 -2.64 1.30 5.80
C VAL A 115 -2.97 1.06 7.27
N TYR A 116 -3.23 -0.20 7.66
CA TYR A 116 -3.51 -0.54 9.06
C TYR A 116 -2.35 -0.18 9.97
N TYR A 117 -1.13 -0.41 9.52
CA TYR A 117 0.05 -0.02 10.29
C TYR A 117 0.13 1.49 10.46
N LEU A 118 -0.15 2.24 9.39
CA LEU A 118 -0.16 3.71 9.46
C LEU A 118 -1.22 4.24 10.43
N PHE A 119 -2.33 3.53 10.60
CA PHE A 119 -3.35 3.92 11.59
C PHE A 119 -2.84 3.87 13.02
N THR A 120 -1.76 3.14 13.30
CA THR A 120 -1.15 3.12 14.62
C THR A 120 -0.35 4.38 14.92
N TRP A 121 -0.06 5.18 13.90
CA TRP A 121 0.67 6.44 14.08
C TRP A 121 -0.31 7.51 14.51
N THR A 122 -0.23 7.90 15.79
CA THR A 122 -1.11 8.90 16.38
C THR A 122 -0.46 10.26 16.51
N GLN A 123 0.84 10.33 16.24
CA GLN A 123 1.62 11.56 16.27
C GLN A 123 2.28 11.74 14.91
N GLY A 124 2.73 12.95 14.65
CA GLY A 124 3.36 13.26 13.38
C GLY A 124 2.48 14.12 12.49
N THR A 125 2.84 14.20 11.23
CA THR A 125 2.20 15.11 10.29
C THR A 125 1.79 14.38 9.02
N PHE A 126 0.80 14.95 8.34
CA PHE A 126 0.41 14.47 7.03
C PHE A 126 0.40 15.61 6.02
N ASN A 127 0.60 15.27 4.75
CA ASN A 127 0.57 16.20 3.63
C ASN A 127 -0.01 15.50 2.41
N PHE A 128 -1.08 16.05 1.85
CA PHE A 128 -1.66 15.53 0.61
C PHE A 128 -1.30 16.46 -0.54
N GLU A 129 -0.71 15.90 -1.58
CA GLU A 129 -0.39 16.60 -2.82
C GLU A 129 -1.28 16.06 -3.94
N ALA A 130 -2.14 16.94 -4.48
CA ALA A 130 -3.03 16.58 -5.57
C ALA A 130 -2.24 16.25 -6.85
N ASP A 131 -2.73 15.26 -7.59
CA ASP A 131 -2.21 14.84 -8.89
C ASP A 131 -0.79 14.27 -8.88
N VAL A 132 -0.24 13.98 -7.70
CA VAL A 132 1.02 13.23 -7.57
C VAL A 132 0.70 11.75 -7.66
N ARG A 133 1.31 11.09 -8.62
CA ARG A 133 1.12 9.66 -8.88
C ARG A 133 2.42 8.91 -8.74
N PRO A 134 2.39 7.61 -8.38
CA PRO A 134 3.61 6.83 -8.33
C PRO A 134 4.20 6.68 -9.74
N GLU A 135 5.50 6.47 -9.81
CA GLU A 135 6.22 6.34 -11.09
C GLU A 135 5.67 5.24 -11.99
N ARG A 136 5.13 4.18 -11.38
CA ARG A 136 4.51 3.07 -12.12
C ARG A 136 3.01 3.10 -11.92
N GLN A 137 2.28 3.18 -13.01
CA GLN A 137 0.82 3.37 -13.00
C GLN A 137 0.02 2.08 -13.16
N ASP A 138 0.66 0.91 -13.07
CA ASP A 138 -0.01 -0.37 -13.22
C ASP A 138 -0.68 -0.78 -11.91
N PHE A 139 -1.77 -0.10 -11.59
CA PHE A 139 -2.50 -0.40 -10.36
C PHE A 139 -3.44 -1.57 -10.60
N LEU A 140 -3.14 -2.67 -9.93
CA LEU A 140 -3.98 -3.87 -9.95
C LEU A 140 -5.09 -3.80 -8.89
N VAL A 141 -5.02 -2.81 -7.99
CA VAL A 141 -5.87 -2.76 -6.80
C VAL A 141 -6.53 -1.39 -6.70
N SER A 142 -7.81 -1.41 -6.31
CA SER A 142 -8.58 -0.21 -6.00
C SER A 142 -9.42 -0.52 -4.77
N ILE A 143 -9.15 0.19 -3.67
CA ILE A 143 -9.76 -0.09 -2.37
C ILE A 143 -10.57 1.12 -1.91
N ASN A 144 -11.83 0.88 -1.56
CA ASN A 144 -12.66 1.91 -0.94
C ASN A 144 -12.16 2.13 0.49
N PRO A 145 -11.71 3.36 0.86
CA PRO A 145 -11.24 3.63 2.21
C PRO A 145 -12.26 3.31 3.31
N GLU A 146 -13.55 3.49 3.02
CA GLU A 146 -14.61 3.18 3.99
C GLU A 146 -14.62 1.70 4.36
N SER A 147 -14.31 0.81 3.41
CA SER A 147 -14.22 -0.62 3.67
C SER A 147 -13.13 -0.95 4.69
N LEU A 148 -11.98 -0.27 4.58
CA LEU A 148 -10.87 -0.44 5.51
C LEU A 148 -11.25 0.04 6.92
N LEU A 149 -11.93 1.19 7.00
CA LEU A 149 -12.36 1.75 8.27
C LEU A 149 -13.34 0.83 8.99
N LEU A 150 -14.26 0.20 8.25
CA LEU A 150 -15.20 -0.76 8.80
C LEU A 150 -14.51 -2.02 9.32
N GLU A 151 -13.54 -2.54 8.59
CA GLU A 151 -12.77 -3.72 9.00
C GLU A 151 -11.97 -3.45 10.27
N ILE A 152 -11.38 -2.27 10.40
CA ILE A 152 -10.66 -1.86 11.61
C ILE A 152 -11.61 -1.79 12.80
N GLY A 153 -12.79 -1.22 12.61
CA GLY A 153 -13.81 -1.16 13.66
C GLY A 153 -14.21 -2.55 14.14
N ARG A 154 -14.33 -3.52 13.24
CA ARG A 154 -14.64 -4.91 13.60
C ARG A 154 -13.49 -5.59 14.35
N ALA A 155 -12.25 -5.28 13.96
CA ALA A 155 -11.08 -5.88 14.60
C ALA A 155 -10.89 -5.40 16.05
N HIS A 156 -11.43 -4.26 16.39
CA HIS A 156 -11.29 -3.65 17.73
C HIS A 156 -12.52 -3.84 18.63
N VAL A 157 -13.50 -4.56 18.16
CA VAL A 157 -14.71 -4.85 18.97
C VAL A 157 -14.54 -6.12 19.78
#